data_a2b169110c2b64dc812e5892ca9902ec
#
_entry.id   a2b169110c2b64dc812e5892ca9902ec
#
_cell.length_a   1.000
_cell.length_b   1.000
_cell.length_c   1.000
_cell.angle_alpha   90.00
_cell.angle_beta   90.00
_cell.angle_gamma   90.00
#
_symmetry.space_group_name_H-M   'P 1'
#
loop_
_entity.id
_entity.type
_entity.pdbx_description
1 polymer ?
#
loop_
_entity_poly.entity_id
_entity_poly.type
_entity_poly.pdbx_seq_one_letter_code
_entity_poly.pdbx_strand_id
1 'polypeptide(L)'
;MQQKGIHAKIDGFPENFGFTAEELSRNLVVNKLEDPWSHLLTVIQESHHHVERCYEIDLTGGFDKPTEESKAFIVKHTRRATQFTADMWYSAWLKSATMPAPY
;
A
#
# COMPACT_ATOMS: atom_id res chain seq x y z
N MET A 1 -14.41 26.01 7.18
CA MET A 1 -13.29 25.12 6.77
C MET A 1 -13.81 23.70 6.62
N GLN A 2 -13.65 23.09 5.47
CA GLN A 2 -14.08 21.72 5.25
C GLN A 2 -13.10 20.77 5.90
N GLN A 3 -13.61 19.79 6.63
CA GLN A 3 -12.80 18.69 7.14
C GLN A 3 -12.45 17.77 5.98
N LYS A 4 -11.20 17.36 5.93
CA LYS A 4 -10.78 16.33 4.96
C LYS A 4 -11.33 14.99 5.40
N GLY A 5 -11.84 14.20 4.45
CA GLY A 5 -12.20 12.83 4.72
C GLY A 5 -10.99 11.95 5.01
N ILE A 6 -11.23 10.78 5.60
CA ILE A 6 -10.17 9.84 5.97
C ILE A 6 -9.28 9.46 4.77
N HIS A 7 -9.88 9.29 3.60
CA HIS A 7 -9.16 8.94 2.38
C HIS A 7 -8.11 10.00 2.02
N ALA A 8 -8.53 11.27 2.02
CA ALA A 8 -7.62 12.38 1.71
C ALA A 8 -6.50 12.52 2.76
N LYS A 9 -6.82 12.29 4.04
CA LYS A 9 -5.82 12.33 5.11
C LYS A 9 -4.74 11.25 4.92
N ILE A 10 -5.16 10.03 4.56
CA ILE A 10 -4.24 8.92 4.34
C ILE A 10 -3.39 9.14 3.09
N ASP A 11 -3.98 9.58 2.00
CA ASP A 11 -3.26 9.84 0.75
C ASP A 11 -2.18 10.90 0.92
N GLY A 12 -2.46 11.94 1.69
CA GLY A 12 -1.51 13.04 1.92
C GLY A 12 -0.53 12.78 3.07
N PHE A 13 -0.74 11.74 3.87
CA PHE A 13 0.03 11.52 5.09
C PHE A 13 1.54 11.40 4.86
N PRO A 14 2.04 10.62 3.89
CA PRO A 14 3.48 10.51 3.69
C PRO A 14 4.14 11.85 3.33
N GLU A 15 3.54 12.65 2.47
CA GLU A 15 4.07 13.95 2.09
C GLU A 15 4.00 14.95 3.25
N ASN A 16 2.86 14.98 3.93
CA ASN A 16 2.62 15.93 5.02
C ASN A 16 3.50 15.68 6.24
N PHE A 17 3.93 14.44 6.46
CA PHE A 17 4.67 14.06 7.67
C PHE A 17 6.07 13.51 7.36
N GLY A 18 6.60 13.80 6.17
CA GLY A 18 8.01 13.65 5.88
C GLY A 18 8.51 12.25 5.56
N PHE A 19 7.64 11.33 5.15
CA PHE A 19 8.09 10.02 4.70
C PHE A 19 8.70 10.11 3.30
N THR A 20 9.81 9.40 3.09
CA THR A 20 10.47 9.36 1.78
C THR A 20 10.12 8.07 1.05
N ALA A 21 10.25 8.11 -0.28
CA ALA A 21 10.06 6.91 -1.10
C ALA A 21 11.07 5.82 -0.70
N GLU A 22 12.27 6.21 -0.31
CA GLU A 22 13.28 5.26 0.17
C GLU A 22 12.83 4.51 1.41
N GLU A 23 12.30 5.22 2.41
CA GLU A 23 11.78 4.60 3.63
C GLU A 23 10.66 3.62 3.34
N LEU A 24 9.77 4.00 2.41
CA LEU A 24 8.60 3.20 2.08
C LEU A 24 8.92 1.99 1.20
N SER A 25 10.10 1.97 0.57
CA SER A 25 10.50 0.89 -0.32
C SER A 25 11.78 0.16 0.10
N ARG A 26 12.37 0.53 1.24
CA ARG A 26 13.64 -0.05 1.70
C ARG A 26 13.51 -1.57 1.91
N ASN A 27 14.52 -2.30 1.41
CA ASN A 27 14.65 -3.74 1.58
C ASN A 27 13.51 -4.56 0.96
N LEU A 28 12.81 -4.01 -0.03
CA LEU A 28 11.82 -4.78 -0.77
C LEU A 28 12.52 -5.76 -1.72
N VAL A 29 12.05 -7.00 -1.73
CA VAL A 29 12.52 -8.04 -2.64
C VAL A 29 11.37 -8.39 -3.57
N VAL A 30 11.58 -8.23 -4.87
CA VAL A 30 10.55 -8.49 -5.88
C VAL A 30 10.37 -9.99 -6.08
N ASN A 31 9.13 -10.45 -6.09
CA ASN A 31 8.79 -11.86 -6.21
C ASN A 31 7.97 -12.14 -7.46
N LYS A 32 8.22 -13.30 -8.09
CA LYS A 32 7.36 -13.78 -9.16
C LYS A 32 6.09 -14.37 -8.54
N LEU A 33 4.93 -13.91 -9.00
CA LEU A 33 3.64 -14.44 -8.58
C LEU A 33 3.20 -15.55 -9.51
N GLU A 34 2.97 -16.73 -8.97
CA GLU A 34 2.52 -17.89 -9.75
C GLU A 34 1.05 -17.71 -10.20
N ASP A 35 0.23 -17.15 -9.33
CA ASP A 35 -1.18 -16.87 -9.61
C ASP A 35 -1.51 -15.44 -9.17
N PRO A 36 -1.28 -14.44 -10.05
CA PRO A 36 -1.51 -13.03 -9.70
C PRO A 36 -2.95 -12.73 -9.27
N TRP A 37 -3.93 -13.40 -9.86
CA TRP A 37 -5.34 -13.18 -9.52
C TRP A 37 -5.64 -13.59 -8.08
N SER A 38 -5.21 -14.79 -7.68
CA SER A 38 -5.39 -15.26 -6.31
C SER A 38 -4.65 -14.39 -5.32
N HIS A 39 -3.46 -13.92 -5.69
CA HIS A 39 -2.68 -13.01 -4.85
C HIS A 39 -3.39 -11.67 -4.66
N LEU A 40 -3.97 -11.12 -5.72
CA LEU A 40 -4.77 -9.89 -5.64
C LEU A 40 -5.93 -10.06 -4.65
N LEU A 41 -6.67 -11.16 -4.75
CA LEU A 41 -7.77 -11.44 -3.83
C LEU A 41 -7.31 -11.51 -2.37
N THR A 42 -6.16 -12.13 -2.13
CA THR A 42 -5.55 -12.21 -0.80
C THR A 42 -5.22 -10.81 -0.27
N VAL A 43 -4.61 -9.96 -1.09
CA VAL A 43 -4.26 -8.59 -0.70
C VAL A 43 -5.51 -7.77 -0.38
N ILE A 44 -6.57 -7.92 -1.17
CA ILE A 44 -7.84 -7.25 -0.91
C ILE A 44 -8.42 -7.69 0.44
N GLN A 45 -8.41 -8.99 0.73
CA GLN A 45 -8.88 -9.51 2.01
C GLN A 45 -8.05 -9.00 3.18
N GLU A 46 -6.73 -9.00 3.06
CA GLU A 46 -5.83 -8.45 4.08
C GLU A 46 -6.15 -6.98 4.35
N SER A 47 -6.32 -6.19 3.29
CA SER A 47 -6.65 -4.77 3.42
C SER A 47 -7.99 -4.58 4.13
N HIS A 48 -8.97 -5.41 3.81
CA HIS A 48 -10.28 -5.33 4.43
C HIS A 48 -10.23 -5.57 5.94
N HIS A 49 -9.38 -6.50 6.39
CA HIS A 49 -9.20 -6.78 7.83
C HIS A 49 -8.67 -5.60 8.63
N HIS A 50 -8.05 -4.62 7.97
CA HIS A 50 -7.47 -3.46 8.64
C HIS A 50 -8.36 -2.20 8.60
N VAL A 51 -9.56 -2.29 8.04
CA VAL A 51 -10.46 -1.13 7.91
C VAL A 51 -10.88 -0.58 9.26
N GLU A 52 -11.28 -1.45 10.19
CA GLU A 52 -11.67 -1.02 11.54
C GLU A 52 -10.53 -0.29 12.25
N ARG A 53 -9.33 -0.84 12.15
CA ARG A 53 -8.15 -0.22 12.77
C ARG A 53 -7.85 1.14 12.17
N CYS A 54 -8.05 1.29 10.87
CA CYS A 54 -7.90 2.55 10.18
C CYS A 54 -8.86 3.61 10.74
N TYR A 55 -10.13 3.25 10.92
CA TYR A 55 -11.13 4.15 11.50
C TYR A 55 -10.85 4.46 12.97
N GLU A 56 -10.38 3.49 13.74
CA GLU A 56 -9.99 3.72 15.14
C GLU A 56 -8.88 4.78 15.24
N ILE A 57 -7.86 4.69 14.39
CA ILE A 57 -6.77 5.65 14.35
C ILE A 57 -7.30 7.04 13.96
N ASP A 58 -8.20 7.11 12.99
CA ASP A 58 -8.79 8.38 12.56
C ASP A 58 -9.62 9.02 13.67
N LEU A 59 -10.40 8.23 14.41
CA LEU A 59 -11.23 8.73 15.52
C LEU A 59 -10.40 9.35 16.63
N THR A 60 -9.18 8.87 16.85
CA THR A 60 -8.27 9.43 17.85
C THR A 60 -7.41 10.58 17.31
N GLY A 61 -7.64 10.98 16.05
CA GLY A 61 -6.90 12.08 15.42
C GLY A 61 -5.50 11.70 14.94
N GLY A 62 -5.19 10.41 14.83
CA GLY A 62 -3.86 9.94 14.45
C GLY A 62 -3.43 10.31 13.04
N PHE A 63 -4.39 10.57 12.14
CA PHE A 63 -4.08 11.02 10.78
C PHE A 63 -4.00 12.54 10.65
N ASP A 64 -4.45 13.28 11.64
CA ASP A 64 -4.30 14.73 11.72
C ASP A 64 -3.04 15.12 12.48
N LYS A 65 -2.73 14.38 13.55
CA LYS A 65 -1.53 14.56 14.38
C LYS A 65 -0.82 13.21 14.48
N PRO A 66 0.33 13.04 13.80
CA PRO A 66 0.99 11.74 13.76
C PRO A 66 1.38 11.22 15.13
N THR A 67 1.10 9.94 15.36
CA THR A 67 1.55 9.20 16.52
C THR A 67 2.47 8.08 16.05
N GLU A 68 3.18 7.42 16.95
CA GLU A 68 3.97 6.24 16.59
C GLU A 68 3.10 5.17 15.92
N GLU A 69 1.88 5.02 16.42
CA GLU A 69 0.92 4.05 15.90
C GLU A 69 0.43 4.40 14.50
N SER A 70 0.04 5.67 14.26
CA SER A 70 -0.45 6.08 12.94
C SER A 70 0.65 6.03 11.88
N LYS A 71 1.87 6.42 12.24
CA LYS A 71 3.03 6.32 11.35
C LYS A 71 3.33 4.87 11.00
N ALA A 72 3.36 3.98 12.00
CA ALA A 72 3.61 2.56 11.78
C ALA A 72 2.53 1.94 10.90
N PHE A 73 1.28 2.30 11.09
CA PHE A 73 0.16 1.84 10.28
C PHE A 73 0.36 2.24 8.81
N ILE A 74 0.64 3.50 8.55
CA ILE A 74 0.82 4.02 7.19
C ILE A 74 2.04 3.39 6.51
N VAL A 75 3.16 3.30 7.22
CA VAL A 75 4.37 2.66 6.66
C VAL A 75 4.10 1.21 6.30
N LYS A 76 3.49 0.45 7.20
CA LYS A 76 3.18 -0.96 6.96
C LYS A 76 2.32 -1.15 5.71
N HIS A 77 1.24 -0.38 5.58
CA HIS A 77 0.31 -0.56 4.47
C HIS A 77 0.85 0.00 3.16
N THR A 78 1.60 1.10 3.20
CA THR A 78 2.26 1.64 2.02
C THR A 78 3.32 0.68 1.50
N ARG A 79 4.14 0.10 2.38
CA ARG A 79 5.14 -0.90 2.00
C ARG A 79 4.48 -2.14 1.42
N ARG A 80 3.36 -2.59 1.98
CA ARG A 80 2.61 -3.72 1.46
C ARG A 80 2.09 -3.45 0.05
N ALA A 81 1.54 -2.26 -0.19
CA ALA A 81 1.07 -1.85 -1.51
C ALA A 81 2.22 -1.75 -2.52
N THR A 82 3.36 -1.23 -2.10
CA THR A 82 4.55 -1.11 -2.93
C THR A 82 5.07 -2.49 -3.32
N GLN A 83 5.14 -3.42 -2.36
CA GLN A 83 5.55 -4.80 -2.60
C GLN A 83 4.62 -5.48 -3.61
N PHE A 84 3.32 -5.34 -3.40
CA PHE A 84 2.32 -5.93 -4.31
C PHE A 84 2.45 -5.38 -5.72
N THR A 85 2.60 -4.06 -5.86
CA THR A 85 2.75 -3.41 -7.16
C THR A 85 4.02 -3.90 -7.88
N ALA A 86 5.13 -3.97 -7.18
CA ALA A 86 6.39 -4.46 -7.73
C ALA A 86 6.27 -5.92 -8.18
N ASP A 87 5.66 -6.77 -7.37
CA ASP A 87 5.48 -8.18 -7.67
C ASP A 87 4.59 -8.38 -8.90
N MET A 88 3.51 -7.60 -9.00
CA MET A 88 2.59 -7.67 -10.14
C MET A 88 3.28 -7.23 -11.44
N TRP A 89 4.02 -6.13 -11.41
CA TRP A 89 4.72 -5.63 -12.59
C TRP A 89 5.81 -6.59 -13.04
N TYR A 90 6.59 -7.12 -12.11
CA TYR A 90 7.63 -8.09 -12.41
C TYR A 90 7.05 -9.36 -13.01
N SER A 91 5.98 -9.88 -12.41
CA SER A 91 5.31 -11.10 -12.88
C SER A 91 4.70 -10.91 -14.28
N ALA A 92 4.09 -9.76 -14.54
CA ALA A 92 3.56 -9.42 -15.85
C ALA A 92 4.66 -9.30 -16.90
N TRP A 93 5.78 -8.69 -16.53
CA TRP A 93 6.93 -8.56 -17.42
C TRP A 93 7.52 -9.93 -17.79
N LEU A 94 7.69 -10.81 -16.82
CA LEU A 94 8.17 -12.16 -17.06
C LEU A 94 7.24 -12.94 -17.97
N LYS A 95 5.94 -12.84 -17.74
CA LYS A 95 4.94 -13.52 -18.56
C LYS A 95 4.91 -12.99 -20.00
N SER A 96 5.10 -11.69 -20.17
CA SER A 96 5.08 -11.07 -21.49
C SER A 96 6.17 -11.60 -22.40
N ALA A 97 7.29 -12.05 -21.84
CA ALA A 97 8.40 -12.63 -22.61
C ALA A 97 8.01 -13.94 -23.32
N THR A 98 6.99 -14.64 -22.84
CA THR A 98 6.52 -15.91 -23.38
C THR A 98 5.24 -15.77 -24.21
N MET A 99 4.65 -14.57 -24.26
CA MET A 99 3.41 -14.32 -24.99
C MET A 99 3.72 -13.89 -26.43
N PRO A 100 2.90 -14.33 -27.41
CA PRO A 100 3.06 -13.84 -28.78
C PRO A 100 2.71 -12.36 -28.87
N ALA A 101 3.35 -11.67 -29.83
CA ALA A 101 3.04 -10.28 -30.07
C ALA A 101 1.55 -10.12 -30.44
N PRO A 102 0.86 -9.08 -29.95
CA PRO A 102 -0.57 -8.88 -30.21
C PRO A 102 -0.87 -8.41 -31.65
N TYR A 103 0.15 -8.17 -32.42
CA TYR A 103 0.04 -7.72 -33.82
C TYR A 103 1.08 -8.38 -34.73
#